data_cd7c33c5b34391ed02f63dcffcf61080
#
_entry.id   cd7c33c5b34391ed02f63dcffcf61080
#
_cell.length_a   1.000
_cell.length_b   1.000
_cell.length_c   1.000
_cell.angle_alpha   90.00
_cell.angle_beta   90.00
_cell.angle_gamma   90.00
#
_symmetry.space_group_name_H-M   'P 1'
#
loop_
_entity.id
_entity.type
_entity.pdbx_description
1 polymer ?
#
loop_
_entity_poly.entity_id
_entity_poly.type
_entity_poly.pdbx_seq_one_letter_code
_entity_poly.pdbx_strand_id
1 'polypeptide(L)'
;MAVFGPFFTLPASSGCVFRTFSCSLGGSDGVESIEWRNDSTTRFEALFANHSDSFNFVTKTQTLICLSLPKNTQSTPLTSPSELFESANGGSSRGPYPGGLGPHTGRDPNVKKPEWLRQRAPQGAKFEEVKESLSRLKLNTVCEEAQCPNIGECWNGGGDGIATATIMLLGDTCTRGCRFCAVKTSRNPAPPDPMEPENTANAIASWGVDYIVLTSVDRDDIPDGGSGHFALTVTTMKKLKPEIMVECLTSDFRGDLNAVTTLAHSGLDVFAHNIETVRRLQRIVRDPRAGYEQSLSVLQHAKVCKEGMITKSSIMLGLGETDEEVKEAMADLRAIDVDILTLGQYLQPTPLHLTVKEYVTPDKFAFWKDYGESIGFRYVASGPLVNSLS
;
A
#
# COMPACT_ATOMS: atom_id res chain seq x y z
N MET A 1 30.89 -7.20 -0.74
CA MET A 1 30.18 -7.89 0.38
C MET A 1 30.25 -6.95 1.57
N ALA A 2 29.15 -6.33 1.96
CA ALA A 2 29.11 -5.43 3.13
C ALA A 2 28.71 -6.26 4.35
N VAL A 3 29.54 -6.24 5.39
CA VAL A 3 29.31 -6.93 6.66
C VAL A 3 28.86 -5.86 7.67
N PHE A 4 27.65 -5.97 8.20
CA PHE A 4 27.16 -5.10 9.27
C PHE A 4 27.66 -5.61 10.62
N GLY A 5 28.36 -4.76 11.38
CA GLY A 5 28.80 -5.04 12.75
C GLY A 5 27.83 -4.51 13.80
N PRO A 6 27.94 -4.91 15.08
CA PRO A 6 26.94 -4.67 16.11
C PRO A 6 26.82 -3.21 16.57
N PHE A 7 25.62 -2.85 16.98
CA PHE A 7 25.20 -1.53 17.45
C PHE A 7 25.82 -1.16 18.82
N PHE A 8 26.30 0.08 18.96
CA PHE A 8 26.55 0.71 20.25
C PHE A 8 25.53 1.82 20.50
N THR A 9 24.81 1.72 21.59
CA THR A 9 23.93 2.78 22.11
C THR A 9 24.67 3.63 23.14
N LEU A 10 24.66 4.95 22.94
CA LEU A 10 25.07 5.92 23.97
C LEU A 10 23.82 6.58 24.58
N PRO A 11 23.84 6.93 25.90
CA PRO A 11 22.66 7.44 26.59
C PRO A 11 22.29 8.85 26.17
N ALA A 12 20.99 9.11 26.06
CA ALA A 12 20.39 10.38 25.69
C ALA A 12 20.52 11.43 26.79
N SER A 13 21.11 12.58 26.45
CA SER A 13 20.79 13.84 27.10
C SER A 13 20.83 14.94 26.05
N SER A 14 19.70 15.68 25.97
CA SER A 14 19.45 16.88 25.16
C SER A 14 19.37 16.71 23.62
N GLY A 15 18.17 16.60 23.12
CA GLY A 15 17.58 17.42 22.03
C GLY A 15 17.97 17.15 20.57
N CYS A 16 18.95 16.32 20.25
CA CYS A 16 19.24 15.92 18.86
C CYS A 16 19.79 14.50 18.87
N VAL A 17 19.08 13.57 18.26
CA VAL A 17 19.54 12.19 18.10
C VAL A 17 20.40 12.10 16.84
N PHE A 18 21.73 12.11 17.02
CA PHE A 18 22.65 11.73 15.97
C PHE A 18 22.77 10.19 15.94
N ARG A 19 22.48 9.54 14.83
CA ARG A 19 22.82 8.15 14.61
C ARG A 19 23.98 8.07 13.63
N THR A 20 25.14 7.69 14.09
CA THR A 20 26.32 7.39 13.29
C THR A 20 26.27 5.91 12.88
N PHE A 21 26.33 5.65 11.58
CA PHE A 21 26.52 4.31 11.04
C PHE A 21 27.92 4.26 10.44
N SER A 22 28.74 3.30 10.82
CA SER A 22 30.02 3.02 10.15
C SER A 22 29.84 1.88 9.15
N CYS A 23 30.18 2.12 7.89
CA CYS A 23 30.26 1.11 6.86
C CYS A 23 31.73 0.94 6.47
N SER A 24 32.27 -0.28 6.54
CA SER A 24 33.61 -0.58 6.06
C SER A 24 33.52 -1.11 4.63
N LEU A 25 34.01 -0.36 3.67
CA LEU A 25 34.24 -0.87 2.33
C LEU A 25 35.60 -1.56 2.31
N GLY A 26 35.61 -2.87 2.06
CA GLY A 26 36.83 -3.66 1.95
C GLY A 26 37.58 -3.37 0.66
N GLY A 27 38.42 -2.37 0.71
CA GLY A 27 39.49 -2.12 -0.23
C GLY A 27 40.81 -2.17 0.51
N SER A 28 41.89 -2.55 -0.16
CA SER A 28 43.18 -2.85 0.45
C SER A 28 43.93 -1.68 1.09
N ASP A 29 43.39 -0.46 1.13
CA ASP A 29 44.02 0.71 1.71
C ASP A 29 43.01 1.67 2.35
N GLY A 30 42.79 1.53 3.66
CA GLY A 30 42.18 2.54 4.51
C GLY A 30 40.70 2.30 4.89
N VAL A 31 40.39 2.52 6.16
CA VAL A 31 39.02 2.54 6.70
C VAL A 31 38.46 3.96 6.50
N GLU A 32 37.47 4.10 5.61
CA GLU A 32 36.71 5.36 5.48
C GLU A 32 35.46 5.33 6.36
N SER A 33 35.26 6.36 7.15
CA SER A 33 34.04 6.53 7.96
C SER A 33 33.06 7.44 7.23
N ILE A 34 31.81 6.97 7.08
CA ILE A 34 30.70 7.75 6.54
C ILE A 34 29.87 8.31 7.70
N GLU A 35 29.75 9.62 7.78
CA GLU A 35 28.95 10.31 8.78
C GLU A 35 27.61 10.72 8.15
N TRP A 36 26.50 10.25 8.73
CA TRP A 36 25.15 10.56 8.28
C TRP A 36 24.53 11.61 9.20
N ARG A 37 24.04 12.70 8.60
CA ARG A 37 23.27 13.73 9.33
C ARG A 37 21.83 13.72 8.83
N ASN A 38 20.90 13.76 9.78
CA ASN A 38 19.47 13.89 9.51
C ASN A 38 19.08 15.35 9.73
N ASP A 39 18.59 16.04 8.72
CA ASP A 39 17.94 17.33 8.88
C ASP A 39 16.40 17.14 8.99
N SER A 40 15.70 18.20 9.37
CA SER A 40 14.25 18.21 9.59
C SER A 40 13.40 17.91 8.35
N THR A 41 14.01 17.58 7.21
CA THR A 41 13.35 17.34 5.92
C THR A 41 13.52 15.90 5.41
N THR A 42 13.97 14.95 6.24
CA THR A 42 14.20 13.55 5.84
C THR A 42 15.20 13.33 4.68
N ARG A 43 16.12 14.25 4.50
CA ARG A 43 17.20 14.15 3.54
C ARG A 43 18.44 13.57 4.23
N PHE A 44 18.94 12.44 3.76
CA PHE A 44 20.22 11.89 4.22
C PHE A 44 21.29 12.29 3.21
N GLU A 45 22.27 13.06 3.64
CA GLU A 45 23.48 13.34 2.86
C GLU A 45 24.63 12.52 3.39
N ALA A 46 25.28 11.77 2.52
CA ALA A 46 26.54 11.11 2.83
C ALA A 46 27.68 12.10 2.52
N LEU A 47 28.43 12.49 3.55
CA LEU A 47 29.63 13.31 3.38
C LEU A 47 30.84 12.40 3.28
N PHE A 48 31.45 12.34 2.11
CA PHE A 48 32.76 11.71 1.91
C PHE A 48 33.84 12.74 2.19
N ALA A 49 34.72 12.47 3.14
CA ALA A 49 35.91 13.26 3.32
C ALA A 49 36.91 12.87 2.21
N ASN A 50 37.10 13.77 1.24
CA ASN A 50 38.12 13.73 0.18
C ASN A 50 37.85 12.93 -1.11
N HIS A 51 36.65 13.00 -1.73
CA HIS A 51 36.55 12.85 -3.17
C HIS A 51 35.35 13.58 -3.76
N SER A 52 35.50 14.05 -5.01
CA SER A 52 34.60 14.98 -5.72
C SER A 52 33.31 14.35 -6.29
N ASP A 53 32.94 13.15 -5.88
CA ASP A 53 31.73 12.49 -6.34
C ASP A 53 30.72 12.37 -5.21
N SER A 54 29.76 13.28 -5.23
CA SER A 54 28.62 13.26 -4.31
C SER A 54 27.58 12.25 -4.80
N PHE A 55 27.51 11.10 -4.14
CA PHE A 55 26.38 10.20 -4.29
C PHE A 55 25.22 10.65 -3.39
N ASN A 56 24.19 11.23 -3.99
CA ASN A 56 22.94 11.55 -3.30
C ASN A 56 22.10 10.27 -3.17
N PHE A 57 22.16 9.61 -2.02
CA PHE A 57 21.14 8.64 -1.64
C PHE A 57 19.94 9.37 -1.08
N VAL A 58 18.98 9.66 -1.92
CA VAL A 58 17.67 10.10 -1.47
C VAL A 58 16.89 8.85 -1.06
N THR A 59 16.85 8.54 0.24
CA THR A 59 15.82 7.64 0.75
C THR A 59 14.50 8.39 0.67
N LYS A 60 13.85 8.32 -0.50
CA LYS A 60 12.52 8.87 -0.68
C LYS A 60 11.55 8.04 0.14
N THR A 61 11.05 8.64 1.18
CA THR A 61 9.87 8.20 1.86
C THR A 61 8.71 8.23 0.86
N GLN A 62 8.24 7.05 0.55
CA GLN A 62 6.94 6.75 -0.04
C GLN A 62 6.52 7.57 -1.25
N THR A 63 6.75 6.95 -2.33
CA THR A 63 6.03 7.28 -3.54
C THR A 63 5.63 5.98 -4.23
N LEU A 64 4.37 5.79 -4.45
CA LEU A 64 3.72 4.55 -4.85
C LEU A 64 3.18 4.64 -6.26
N ILE A 65 3.39 3.65 -7.09
CA ILE A 65 2.89 3.60 -8.47
C ILE A 65 2.01 2.36 -8.73
N CYS A 66 0.81 2.49 -9.34
CA CYS A 66 -0.22 1.44 -9.48
C CYS A 66 -0.76 1.17 -10.86
N LEU A 67 -0.65 0.10 -11.51
CA LEU A 67 -1.13 -0.17 -12.87
C LEU A 67 -1.68 -1.60 -13.09
N SER A 68 -2.71 -1.79 -13.94
CA SER A 68 -3.24 -3.11 -14.35
C SER A 68 -3.49 -3.23 -15.85
N LEU A 69 -3.63 -4.42 -16.39
CA LEU A 69 -3.77 -4.73 -17.84
C LEU A 69 -5.22 -4.86 -18.36
N PRO A 70 -5.46 -5.03 -19.66
CA PRO A 70 -6.36 -4.16 -20.44
C PRO A 70 -7.84 -4.39 -20.24
N LYS A 71 -8.63 -3.32 -20.48
CA LYS A 71 -10.09 -3.37 -20.58
C LYS A 71 -10.55 -4.15 -21.79
N ASN A 72 -11.25 -5.23 -21.57
CA ASN A 72 -12.16 -5.73 -22.57
C ASN A 72 -13.40 -4.81 -22.55
N THR A 73 -13.44 -3.87 -23.48
CA THR A 73 -14.46 -2.83 -23.55
C THR A 73 -15.77 -3.39 -24.05
N GLN A 74 -16.74 -3.57 -23.16
CA GLN A 74 -18.13 -3.23 -23.44
C GLN A 74 -18.62 -2.34 -22.29
N SER A 75 -18.51 -1.05 -22.51
CA SER A 75 -19.09 -0.03 -21.64
C SER A 75 -20.59 0.00 -21.84
N THR A 76 -21.35 -0.47 -20.86
CA THR A 76 -22.74 -0.02 -20.70
C THR A 76 -22.72 1.39 -20.10
N PRO A 77 -23.59 2.31 -20.56
CA PRO A 77 -23.62 3.67 -20.03
C PRO A 77 -23.97 3.65 -18.53
N LEU A 78 -23.24 4.45 -17.75
CA LEU A 78 -23.58 4.74 -16.36
C LEU A 78 -24.95 5.45 -16.32
N THR A 79 -25.94 4.80 -15.75
CA THR A 79 -27.21 5.42 -15.37
C THR A 79 -26.98 6.47 -14.29
N SER A 80 -27.73 7.59 -14.38
CA SER A 80 -27.63 8.70 -13.43
C SER A 80 -27.99 8.25 -11.99
N PRO A 81 -27.50 8.93 -10.95
CA PRO A 81 -27.80 8.57 -9.55
C PRO A 81 -29.29 8.58 -9.19
N SER A 82 -30.14 9.28 -9.95
CA SER A 82 -31.60 9.31 -9.76
C SER A 82 -32.31 8.02 -10.19
N GLU A 83 -31.80 7.31 -11.19
CA GLU A 83 -32.40 6.06 -11.68
C GLU A 83 -32.11 4.87 -10.75
N LEU A 84 -31.02 4.94 -9.97
CA LEU A 84 -30.69 3.91 -8.97
C LEU A 84 -31.59 3.94 -7.73
N PHE A 85 -32.26 5.08 -7.46
CA PHE A 85 -33.14 5.24 -6.29
C PHE A 85 -34.56 4.72 -6.49
N GLU A 86 -35.07 4.69 -7.72
CA GLU A 86 -36.44 4.23 -8.01
C GLU A 86 -36.55 2.69 -8.11
N SER A 87 -35.44 1.99 -8.37
CA SER A 87 -35.42 0.52 -8.45
C SER A 87 -35.37 -0.21 -7.11
N ALA A 88 -35.25 0.51 -5.98
CA ALA A 88 -35.04 -0.09 -4.65
C ALA A 88 -36.33 -0.49 -3.91
N ASN A 89 -37.54 -0.31 -4.50
CA ASN A 89 -38.82 -0.58 -3.86
C ASN A 89 -39.52 -1.83 -4.43
N GLY A 90 -38.84 -2.92 -4.55
CA GLY A 90 -39.51 -4.15 -4.95
C GLY A 90 -38.60 -5.36 -5.12
N GLY A 91 -38.54 -6.22 -4.11
CA GLY A 91 -37.98 -7.57 -4.25
C GLY A 91 -36.49 -7.67 -3.99
N SER A 92 -36.12 -8.66 -3.21
CA SER A 92 -34.78 -9.12 -2.81
C SER A 92 -33.78 -9.25 -3.98
N SER A 93 -33.37 -8.17 -4.60
CA SER A 93 -32.23 -8.11 -5.50
C SER A 93 -31.01 -7.66 -4.68
N ARG A 94 -30.03 -8.55 -4.54
CA ARG A 94 -28.70 -8.18 -4.03
C ARG A 94 -28.17 -7.06 -4.92
N GLY A 95 -27.99 -5.86 -4.37
CA GLY A 95 -27.36 -4.73 -5.08
C GLY A 95 -25.96 -5.07 -5.56
N PRO A 96 -25.38 -4.24 -6.43
CA PRO A 96 -24.08 -4.48 -7.06
C PRO A 96 -22.91 -4.62 -6.08
N TYR A 97 -23.12 -4.26 -4.79
CA TYR A 97 -22.13 -4.40 -3.74
C TYR A 97 -22.55 -5.46 -2.71
N PRO A 98 -21.61 -6.29 -2.24
CA PRO A 98 -21.91 -7.43 -1.33
C PRO A 98 -22.58 -7.04 -0.01
N GLY A 99 -22.53 -5.76 0.39
CA GLY A 99 -23.15 -5.26 1.62
C GLY A 99 -24.53 -4.65 1.44
N GLY A 100 -24.84 -4.09 0.26
CA GLY A 100 -26.07 -3.33 0.01
C GLY A 100 -26.31 -2.22 1.06
N LEU A 101 -27.54 -1.66 1.08
CA LEU A 101 -27.95 -0.79 2.16
C LEU A 101 -28.19 -1.61 3.44
N GLY A 102 -27.55 -1.23 4.55
CA GLY A 102 -27.60 -1.96 5.80
C GLY A 102 -27.21 -1.09 7.00
N PRO A 103 -27.18 -1.65 8.22
CA PRO A 103 -26.99 -0.87 9.46
C PRO A 103 -25.65 -0.14 9.57
N HIS A 104 -24.70 -0.45 8.70
CA HIS A 104 -23.36 0.16 8.68
C HIS A 104 -23.08 0.94 7.40
N THR A 105 -24.09 1.19 6.56
CA THR A 105 -23.96 1.93 5.29
C THR A 105 -24.77 3.23 5.33
N GLY A 106 -24.61 4.07 4.33
CA GLY A 106 -25.23 5.39 4.27
C GLY A 106 -24.25 6.48 4.71
N ARG A 107 -24.72 7.72 4.72
CA ARG A 107 -23.96 8.88 5.25
C ARG A 107 -24.56 9.29 6.59
N ASP A 108 -23.71 9.47 7.60
CA ASP A 108 -24.12 10.11 8.84
C ASP A 108 -24.16 11.63 8.61
N PRO A 109 -25.33 12.29 8.72
CA PRO A 109 -25.46 13.73 8.50
C PRO A 109 -24.70 14.56 9.54
N ASN A 110 -24.38 13.98 10.70
CA ASN A 110 -23.64 14.64 11.78
C ASN A 110 -22.12 14.56 11.58
N VAL A 111 -21.64 13.62 10.77
CA VAL A 111 -20.21 13.42 10.49
C VAL A 111 -19.86 14.14 9.19
N LYS A 112 -19.42 15.39 9.30
CA LYS A 112 -19.04 16.22 8.15
C LYS A 112 -17.57 16.07 7.82
N LYS A 113 -17.26 15.85 6.53
CA LYS A 113 -15.87 15.80 6.04
C LYS A 113 -15.16 17.12 6.34
N PRO A 114 -14.11 17.14 7.17
CA PRO A 114 -13.39 18.33 7.56
C PRO A 114 -12.55 18.90 6.40
N GLU A 115 -12.05 20.12 6.59
CA GLU A 115 -11.33 20.86 5.55
C GLU A 115 -10.00 20.20 5.17
N TRP A 116 -9.25 19.65 6.14
CA TRP A 116 -7.96 18.98 5.91
C TRP A 116 -8.06 17.68 5.07
N LEU A 117 -9.26 17.14 4.85
CA LEU A 117 -9.51 16.01 3.95
C LEU A 117 -10.06 16.42 2.58
N ARG A 118 -10.25 17.72 2.34
CA ARG A 118 -10.76 18.19 1.05
C ARG A 118 -9.64 18.26 0.04
N GLN A 119 -9.70 17.41 -0.96
CA GLN A 119 -8.79 17.44 -2.09
C GLN A 119 -9.39 18.24 -3.25
N ARG A 120 -8.53 18.90 -4.01
CA ARG A 120 -8.91 19.55 -5.27
C ARG A 120 -9.19 18.48 -6.32
N ALA A 121 -10.04 18.80 -7.28
CA ALA A 121 -10.25 17.91 -8.43
C ALA A 121 -8.90 17.62 -9.13
N PRO A 122 -8.64 16.37 -9.54
CA PRO A 122 -7.42 16.01 -10.23
C PRO A 122 -7.24 16.85 -11.50
N GLN A 123 -6.14 17.57 -11.61
CA GLN A 123 -5.78 18.41 -12.77
C GLN A 123 -4.27 18.69 -12.74
N GLY A 124 -3.67 18.92 -13.89
CA GLY A 124 -2.26 19.29 -14.01
C GLY A 124 -1.59 18.58 -15.18
N ALA A 125 -0.51 19.17 -15.70
CA ALA A 125 0.18 18.63 -16.86
C ALA A 125 0.72 17.22 -16.64
N LYS A 126 1.35 16.97 -15.48
CA LYS A 126 1.84 15.62 -15.12
C LYS A 126 0.71 14.61 -14.91
N PHE A 127 -0.42 15.02 -14.31
CA PHE A 127 -1.60 14.18 -14.18
C PHE A 127 -2.09 13.70 -15.54
N GLU A 128 -2.22 14.61 -16.52
CA GLU A 128 -2.66 14.27 -17.87
C GLU A 128 -1.62 13.40 -18.60
N GLU A 129 -0.33 13.67 -18.44
CA GLU A 129 0.74 12.86 -19.01
C GLU A 129 0.74 11.42 -18.48
N VAL A 130 0.61 11.24 -17.17
CA VAL A 130 0.48 9.92 -16.53
C VAL A 130 -0.76 9.22 -17.08
N LYS A 131 -1.91 9.89 -17.08
CA LYS A 131 -3.18 9.35 -17.58
C LYS A 131 -3.10 8.93 -19.04
N GLU A 132 -2.51 9.76 -19.91
CA GLU A 132 -2.32 9.44 -21.33
C GLU A 132 -1.36 8.26 -21.51
N SER A 133 -0.26 8.23 -20.76
CA SER A 133 0.71 7.13 -20.79
C SER A 133 0.07 5.81 -20.39
N LEU A 134 -0.71 5.80 -19.30
CA LEU A 134 -1.46 4.64 -18.82
C LEU A 134 -2.47 4.15 -19.88
N SER A 135 -3.24 5.08 -20.47
CA SER A 135 -4.21 4.76 -21.50
C SER A 135 -3.54 4.17 -22.75
N ARG A 136 -2.43 4.74 -23.20
CA ARG A 136 -1.64 4.25 -24.35
C ARG A 136 -1.10 2.84 -24.11
N LEU A 137 -0.66 2.56 -22.90
CA LEU A 137 -0.13 1.24 -22.49
C LEU A 137 -1.25 0.26 -22.12
N LYS A 138 -2.52 0.71 -22.17
CA LYS A 138 -3.70 -0.04 -21.72
C LYS A 138 -3.58 -0.54 -20.28
N LEU A 139 -3.00 0.29 -19.43
CA LEU A 139 -2.77 -0.03 -18.02
C LEU A 139 -3.81 0.69 -17.17
N ASN A 140 -4.49 -0.03 -16.27
CA ASN A 140 -5.44 0.54 -15.31
C ASN A 140 -4.72 0.84 -13.99
N THR A 141 -5.30 1.70 -13.16
CA THR A 141 -4.70 2.04 -11.86
C THR A 141 -5.66 1.73 -10.72
N VAL A 142 -5.15 1.24 -9.60
CA VAL A 142 -5.92 1.19 -8.35
C VAL A 142 -6.37 2.59 -7.95
N CYS A 143 -5.58 3.62 -8.28
CA CYS A 143 -5.94 5.01 -8.01
C CYS A 143 -7.26 5.40 -8.69
N GLU A 144 -7.53 4.89 -9.90
CA GLU A 144 -8.80 5.07 -10.59
C GLU A 144 -9.86 4.07 -10.11
N GLU A 145 -9.54 2.77 -10.06
CA GLU A 145 -10.50 1.72 -9.72
C GLU A 145 -10.99 1.82 -8.26
N ALA A 146 -10.11 2.17 -7.31
CA ALA A 146 -10.47 2.42 -5.92
C ALA A 146 -10.98 3.84 -5.65
N GLN A 147 -11.08 4.70 -6.68
CA GLN A 147 -11.52 6.10 -6.56
C GLN A 147 -10.69 6.88 -5.51
N CYS A 148 -9.37 6.75 -5.58
CA CYS A 148 -8.44 7.36 -4.63
C CYS A 148 -8.60 8.89 -4.60
N PRO A 149 -8.90 9.50 -3.43
CA PRO A 149 -9.05 10.94 -3.34
C PRO A 149 -7.75 11.71 -3.56
N ASN A 150 -6.59 11.05 -3.43
CA ASN A 150 -5.27 11.66 -3.57
C ASN A 150 -4.69 11.55 -4.98
N ILE A 151 -5.42 10.98 -5.93
CA ILE A 151 -4.93 10.73 -7.29
C ILE A 151 -4.32 11.98 -7.94
N GLY A 152 -4.94 13.14 -7.72
CA GLY A 152 -4.46 14.42 -8.27
C GLY A 152 -3.10 14.82 -7.71
N GLU A 153 -2.87 14.64 -6.41
CA GLU A 153 -1.61 14.94 -5.76
C GLU A 153 -0.53 13.93 -6.17
N CYS A 154 -0.84 12.64 -6.07
CA CYS A 154 0.08 11.56 -6.43
C CYS A 154 0.56 11.64 -7.88
N TRP A 155 -0.33 11.86 -8.83
CA TRP A 155 0.01 11.88 -10.26
C TRP A 155 0.69 13.19 -10.69
N ASN A 156 0.52 14.28 -9.96
CA ASN A 156 1.27 15.53 -10.19
C ASN A 156 2.64 15.54 -9.49
N GLY A 157 2.93 14.57 -8.61
CA GLY A 157 4.22 14.43 -7.99
C GLY A 157 4.36 15.07 -6.63
N GLY A 158 3.26 15.43 -5.96
CA GLY A 158 3.29 15.97 -4.59
C GLY A 158 4.31 17.10 -4.38
N GLY A 159 4.83 17.19 -3.16
CA GLY A 159 5.90 18.16 -2.81
C GLY A 159 7.25 17.87 -3.46
N ASP A 160 7.53 16.62 -3.80
CA ASP A 160 8.84 16.18 -4.36
C ASP A 160 8.89 16.16 -5.89
N GLY A 161 7.79 16.47 -6.54
CA GLY A 161 7.69 16.54 -7.99
C GLY A 161 7.72 15.18 -8.72
N ILE A 162 7.59 14.06 -7.98
CA ILE A 162 7.60 12.70 -8.55
C ILE A 162 6.18 12.16 -8.62
N ALA A 163 5.72 11.92 -9.83
CA ALA A 163 4.43 11.30 -10.06
C ALA A 163 4.46 9.82 -9.65
N THR A 164 3.39 9.37 -9.01
CA THR A 164 3.29 8.02 -8.44
C THR A 164 1.94 7.40 -8.69
N ALA A 165 1.96 6.21 -9.11
CA ALA A 165 0.80 5.36 -9.35
C ALA A 165 1.09 3.94 -8.83
N THR A 166 0.18 3.05 -8.31
CA THR A 166 0.37 1.66 -7.80
C THR A 166 -0.14 0.63 -8.84
N ILE A 167 0.56 -0.38 -9.24
CA ILE A 167 0.17 -1.33 -10.31
C ILE A 167 -0.74 -2.41 -9.78
N MET A 168 -1.88 -2.62 -10.44
CA MET A 168 -2.81 -3.67 -10.11
C MET A 168 -2.68 -4.84 -11.10
N LEU A 169 -2.29 -5.99 -10.60
CA LEU A 169 -2.19 -7.24 -11.33
C LEU A 169 -3.48 -8.06 -11.22
N LEU A 170 -3.64 -9.07 -12.07
CA LEU A 170 -4.74 -10.04 -12.05
C LEU A 170 -6.11 -9.48 -12.42
N GLY A 171 -6.13 -8.32 -13.11
CA GLY A 171 -7.33 -7.67 -13.60
C GLY A 171 -8.00 -6.75 -12.58
N ASP A 172 -9.23 -6.30 -12.90
CA ASP A 172 -9.98 -5.25 -12.18
C ASP A 172 -11.13 -5.79 -11.30
N THR A 173 -11.28 -7.11 -11.20
CA THR A 173 -12.44 -7.73 -10.57
C THR A 173 -12.02 -8.70 -9.46
N CYS A 174 -12.39 -8.35 -8.21
CA CYS A 174 -12.08 -9.12 -7.00
C CYS A 174 -13.09 -10.24 -6.77
N THR A 175 -12.64 -11.37 -6.22
CA THR A 175 -13.53 -12.44 -5.79
C THR A 175 -14.17 -12.21 -4.42
N ARG A 176 -13.64 -11.25 -3.65
CA ARG A 176 -14.09 -10.90 -2.29
C ARG A 176 -14.84 -9.58 -2.27
N GLY A 177 -15.71 -9.44 -1.28
CA GLY A 177 -16.58 -8.27 -1.12
C GLY A 177 -16.32 -7.50 0.17
N CYS A 178 -15.11 -7.00 0.37
CA CYS A 178 -14.79 -6.12 1.48
C CYS A 178 -15.63 -4.85 1.41
N ARG A 179 -16.31 -4.49 2.52
CA ARG A 179 -17.34 -3.43 2.50
C ARG A 179 -16.77 -2.02 2.46
N PHE A 180 -15.48 -1.86 2.62
CA PHE A 180 -14.78 -0.58 2.47
C PHE A 180 -14.32 -0.31 1.03
N CYS A 181 -14.19 -1.37 0.21
CA CYS A 181 -13.51 -1.34 -1.07
C CYS A 181 -14.48 -1.11 -2.24
N ALA A 182 -14.15 -0.20 -3.16
CA ALA A 182 -14.95 0.14 -4.34
C ALA A 182 -14.67 -0.75 -5.57
N VAL A 183 -13.69 -1.64 -5.50
CA VAL A 183 -13.31 -2.52 -6.60
C VAL A 183 -14.48 -3.45 -6.98
N LYS A 184 -14.68 -3.67 -8.27
CA LYS A 184 -15.70 -4.59 -8.78
C LYS A 184 -15.55 -5.97 -8.20
N THR A 185 -16.67 -6.66 -7.97
CA THR A 185 -16.69 -8.00 -7.42
C THR A 185 -17.41 -8.98 -8.31
N SER A 186 -16.84 -10.17 -8.48
CA SER A 186 -17.47 -11.31 -9.18
C SER A 186 -16.95 -12.61 -8.60
N ARG A 187 -17.79 -13.65 -8.58
CA ARG A 187 -17.34 -15.01 -8.24
C ARG A 187 -16.57 -15.66 -9.37
N ASN A 188 -16.75 -15.17 -10.59
CA ASN A 188 -16.12 -15.67 -11.79
C ASN A 188 -15.54 -14.48 -12.57
N PRO A 189 -14.42 -13.89 -12.12
CA PRO A 189 -13.72 -12.86 -12.86
C PRO A 189 -13.11 -13.43 -14.15
N ALA A 190 -12.75 -12.56 -15.08
CA ALA A 190 -12.03 -12.97 -16.29
C ALA A 190 -10.68 -13.64 -15.91
N PRO A 191 -10.21 -14.62 -16.68
CA PRO A 191 -8.90 -15.20 -16.44
C PRO A 191 -7.80 -14.13 -16.55
N PRO A 192 -6.71 -14.23 -15.77
CA PRO A 192 -5.56 -13.33 -15.91
C PRO A 192 -4.97 -13.40 -17.31
N ASP A 193 -4.47 -12.28 -17.81
CA ASP A 193 -3.70 -12.26 -19.05
C ASP A 193 -2.32 -12.90 -18.82
N PRO A 194 -1.98 -13.99 -19.52
CA PRO A 194 -0.66 -14.63 -19.38
C PRO A 194 0.52 -13.71 -19.71
N MET A 195 0.30 -12.68 -20.52
CA MET A 195 1.34 -11.70 -20.91
C MET A 195 1.45 -10.53 -19.93
N GLU A 196 0.55 -10.42 -18.95
CA GLU A 196 0.57 -9.32 -17.97
C GLU A 196 1.91 -9.20 -17.23
N PRO A 197 2.53 -10.28 -16.74
CA PRO A 197 3.81 -10.19 -16.04
C PRO A 197 4.93 -9.58 -16.89
N GLU A 198 5.05 -10.02 -18.15
CA GLU A 198 6.07 -9.53 -19.06
C GLU A 198 5.80 -8.09 -19.49
N ASN A 199 4.57 -7.77 -19.89
CA ASN A 199 4.17 -6.44 -20.32
C ASN A 199 4.34 -5.42 -19.18
N THR A 200 3.93 -5.77 -17.97
CA THR A 200 4.09 -4.92 -16.79
C THR A 200 5.55 -4.68 -16.45
N ALA A 201 6.38 -5.73 -16.44
CA ALA A 201 7.80 -5.61 -16.15
C ALA A 201 8.53 -4.72 -17.19
N ASN A 202 8.23 -4.89 -18.47
CA ASN A 202 8.79 -4.06 -19.55
C ASN A 202 8.36 -2.60 -19.43
N ALA A 203 7.09 -2.34 -19.13
CA ALA A 203 6.57 -0.99 -18.94
C ALA A 203 7.30 -0.28 -17.79
N ILE A 204 7.40 -0.92 -16.62
CA ILE A 204 8.05 -0.35 -15.45
C ILE A 204 9.55 -0.10 -15.69
N ALA A 205 10.24 -1.04 -16.31
CA ALA A 205 11.66 -0.90 -16.64
C ALA A 205 11.91 0.33 -17.53
N SER A 206 10.94 0.67 -18.42
CA SER A 206 11.06 1.83 -19.31
C SER A 206 10.84 3.17 -18.60
N TRP A 207 10.21 3.20 -17.42
CA TRP A 207 9.89 4.45 -16.71
C TRP A 207 11.03 5.02 -15.85
N GLY A 208 12.13 4.27 -15.69
CA GLY A 208 13.27 4.74 -14.93
C GLY A 208 13.02 4.92 -13.43
N VAL A 209 11.95 4.31 -12.89
CA VAL A 209 11.63 4.37 -11.45
C VAL A 209 12.52 3.44 -10.65
N ASP A 210 12.85 3.83 -9.41
CA ASP A 210 13.72 3.05 -8.53
C ASP A 210 12.94 2.24 -7.49
N TYR A 211 11.68 2.60 -7.26
CA TYR A 211 10.78 1.91 -6.34
C TYR A 211 9.40 1.72 -6.99
N ILE A 212 8.84 0.54 -6.84
CA ILE A 212 7.53 0.19 -7.41
C ILE A 212 6.70 -0.61 -6.42
N VAL A 213 5.40 -0.35 -6.36
CA VAL A 213 4.46 -1.20 -5.65
C VAL A 213 3.55 -1.92 -6.64
N LEU A 214 3.52 -3.21 -6.52
CA LEU A 214 2.56 -4.07 -7.18
C LEU A 214 1.45 -4.43 -6.20
N THR A 215 0.21 -4.40 -6.65
CA THR A 215 -0.93 -4.90 -5.88
C THR A 215 -1.83 -5.75 -6.75
N SER A 216 -2.87 -6.33 -6.19
CA SER A 216 -3.89 -7.05 -6.94
C SER A 216 -5.23 -7.07 -6.23
N VAL A 217 -6.24 -7.55 -6.96
CA VAL A 217 -7.49 -8.04 -6.40
C VAL A 217 -7.30 -9.43 -5.77
N ASP A 218 -8.18 -9.84 -4.85
CA ASP A 218 -8.24 -11.23 -4.40
C ASP A 218 -8.75 -12.13 -5.54
N ARG A 219 -8.05 -13.23 -5.77
CA ARG A 219 -8.36 -14.22 -6.80
C ARG A 219 -8.50 -15.62 -6.18
N ASP A 220 -9.52 -15.77 -5.32
CA ASP A 220 -9.84 -17.06 -4.68
C ASP A 220 -10.27 -18.15 -5.70
N ASP A 221 -10.53 -17.77 -6.93
CA ASP A 221 -10.83 -18.65 -8.06
C ASP A 221 -9.58 -19.31 -8.66
N ILE A 222 -8.39 -18.77 -8.41
CA ILE A 222 -7.10 -19.31 -8.86
C ILE A 222 -6.50 -20.17 -7.74
N PRO A 223 -5.94 -21.37 -8.07
CA PRO A 223 -5.47 -22.32 -7.06
C PRO A 223 -4.47 -21.74 -6.05
N ASP A 224 -3.50 -20.92 -6.51
CA ASP A 224 -2.46 -20.26 -5.72
C ASP A 224 -2.81 -18.83 -5.32
N GLY A 225 -4.05 -18.38 -5.54
CA GLY A 225 -4.48 -17.01 -5.27
C GLY A 225 -3.78 -15.95 -6.13
N GLY A 226 -3.04 -16.35 -7.16
CA GLY A 226 -2.28 -15.49 -8.06
C GLY A 226 -0.83 -15.23 -7.63
N SER A 227 -0.32 -15.93 -6.62
CA SER A 227 1.05 -15.76 -6.13
C SER A 227 2.12 -16.02 -7.20
N GLY A 228 1.92 -17.04 -8.03
CA GLY A 228 2.82 -17.35 -9.15
C GLY A 228 2.86 -16.24 -10.20
N HIS A 229 1.73 -15.61 -10.47
CA HIS A 229 1.64 -14.47 -11.38
C HIS A 229 2.41 -13.25 -10.85
N PHE A 230 2.27 -12.94 -9.56
CA PHE A 230 3.08 -11.94 -8.89
C PHE A 230 4.57 -12.27 -8.95
N ALA A 231 4.93 -13.50 -8.56
CA ALA A 231 6.32 -13.95 -8.54
C ALA A 231 6.97 -13.88 -9.92
N LEU A 232 6.24 -14.22 -10.98
CA LEU A 232 6.71 -14.07 -12.35
C LEU A 232 6.94 -12.62 -12.73
N THR A 233 6.02 -11.72 -12.36
CA THR A 233 6.15 -10.27 -12.61
C THR A 233 7.39 -9.71 -11.92
N VAL A 234 7.58 -10.00 -10.62
CA VAL A 234 8.76 -9.56 -9.85
C VAL A 234 10.05 -10.11 -10.45
N THR A 235 10.09 -11.42 -10.73
CA THR A 235 11.29 -12.07 -11.29
C THR A 235 11.64 -11.49 -12.65
N THR A 236 10.66 -11.22 -13.51
CA THR A 236 10.88 -10.62 -14.83
C THR A 236 11.39 -9.18 -14.68
N MET A 237 10.81 -8.42 -13.77
CA MET A 237 11.23 -7.05 -13.48
C MET A 237 12.67 -6.99 -12.94
N LYS A 238 13.01 -7.84 -11.98
CA LYS A 238 14.37 -7.93 -11.43
C LYS A 238 15.42 -8.38 -12.45
N LYS A 239 15.03 -9.14 -13.49
CA LYS A 239 15.92 -9.46 -14.63
C LYS A 239 16.17 -8.24 -15.52
N LEU A 240 15.17 -7.40 -15.76
CA LEU A 240 15.28 -6.21 -16.60
C LEU A 240 15.96 -5.05 -15.87
N LYS A 241 15.70 -4.89 -14.58
CA LYS A 241 16.21 -3.81 -13.72
C LYS A 241 16.54 -4.38 -12.34
N PRO A 242 17.72 -4.98 -12.13
CA PRO A 242 18.07 -5.66 -10.87
C PRO A 242 18.02 -4.76 -9.62
N GLU A 243 18.31 -3.48 -9.78
CA GLU A 243 18.36 -2.48 -8.69
C GLU A 243 16.99 -1.96 -8.26
N ILE A 244 15.92 -2.20 -9.03
CA ILE A 244 14.59 -1.70 -8.68
C ILE A 244 14.10 -2.34 -7.37
N MET A 245 13.61 -1.50 -6.47
CA MET A 245 12.97 -1.97 -5.23
C MET A 245 11.51 -2.30 -5.51
N VAL A 246 11.08 -3.50 -5.14
CA VAL A 246 9.72 -4.01 -5.41
C VAL A 246 9.01 -4.31 -4.11
N GLU A 247 7.91 -3.59 -3.86
CA GLU A 247 6.93 -3.92 -2.83
C GLU A 247 5.75 -4.66 -3.47
N CYS A 248 5.28 -5.74 -2.85
CA CYS A 248 4.06 -6.41 -3.24
C CYS A 248 3.01 -6.29 -2.12
N LEU A 249 1.94 -5.52 -2.37
CA LEU A 249 0.74 -5.49 -1.53
C LEU A 249 -0.20 -6.59 -2.00
N THR A 250 -0.27 -7.67 -1.24
CA THR A 250 -0.90 -8.92 -1.64
C THR A 250 -2.21 -9.21 -0.91
N SER A 251 -3.01 -10.11 -1.48
CA SER A 251 -4.04 -10.82 -0.74
C SER A 251 -3.42 -11.72 0.36
N ASP A 252 -4.28 -12.33 1.18
CA ASP A 252 -3.83 -13.36 2.14
C ASP A 252 -3.68 -14.75 1.52
N PHE A 253 -3.84 -14.89 0.21
CA PHE A 253 -3.80 -16.15 -0.53
C PHE A 253 -4.64 -17.28 0.13
N ARG A 254 -5.75 -16.92 0.79
CA ARG A 254 -6.59 -17.85 1.59
C ARG A 254 -5.83 -18.56 2.72
N GLY A 255 -4.74 -17.96 3.19
CA GLY A 255 -3.85 -18.55 4.20
C GLY A 255 -2.89 -19.61 3.64
N ASP A 256 -2.73 -19.72 2.31
CA ASP A 256 -1.75 -20.65 1.72
C ASP A 256 -0.33 -20.13 1.89
N LEU A 257 0.39 -20.70 2.84
CA LEU A 257 1.77 -20.34 3.17
C LEU A 257 2.77 -20.73 2.06
N ASN A 258 2.45 -21.70 1.20
CA ASN A 258 3.28 -22.02 0.04
C ASN A 258 3.20 -20.90 -1.01
N ALA A 259 2.03 -20.31 -1.20
CA ALA A 259 1.85 -19.15 -2.06
C ALA A 259 2.67 -17.96 -1.55
N VAL A 260 2.66 -17.71 -0.24
CA VAL A 260 3.51 -16.68 0.41
C VAL A 260 5.00 -16.96 0.18
N THR A 261 5.43 -18.20 0.41
CA THR A 261 6.84 -18.62 0.18
C THR A 261 7.27 -18.40 -1.27
N THR A 262 6.42 -18.77 -2.23
CA THR A 262 6.69 -18.59 -3.66
C THR A 262 6.95 -17.12 -3.98
N LEU A 263 6.11 -16.23 -3.47
CA LEU A 263 6.27 -14.81 -3.70
C LEU A 263 7.48 -14.23 -2.93
N ALA A 264 7.68 -14.59 -1.67
CA ALA A 264 8.81 -14.11 -0.88
C ALA A 264 10.16 -14.40 -1.53
N HIS A 265 10.29 -15.52 -2.25
CA HIS A 265 11.51 -15.92 -2.95
C HIS A 265 11.62 -15.41 -4.39
N SER A 266 10.65 -14.65 -4.89
CA SER A 266 10.68 -14.11 -6.26
C SER A 266 11.71 -13.00 -6.48
N GLY A 267 12.27 -12.46 -5.42
CA GLY A 267 13.19 -11.32 -5.44
C GLY A 267 12.58 -10.01 -4.96
N LEU A 268 11.31 -10.01 -4.48
CA LEU A 268 10.71 -8.81 -3.90
C LEU A 268 11.48 -8.35 -2.65
N ASP A 269 11.39 -7.05 -2.38
CA ASP A 269 12.10 -6.40 -1.28
C ASP A 269 11.17 -6.17 -0.06
N VAL A 270 9.88 -5.88 -0.31
CA VAL A 270 8.89 -5.64 0.73
C VAL A 270 7.65 -6.49 0.47
N PHE A 271 7.29 -7.32 1.45
CA PHE A 271 6.03 -8.06 1.47
C PHE A 271 5.00 -7.28 2.28
N ALA A 272 3.96 -6.78 1.64
CA ALA A 272 2.90 -6.02 2.27
C ALA A 272 1.58 -6.80 2.24
N HIS A 273 0.89 -6.84 3.38
CA HIS A 273 -0.47 -7.34 3.50
C HIS A 273 -1.21 -6.57 4.59
N ASN A 274 -2.36 -6.00 4.25
CA ASN A 274 -3.10 -5.13 5.15
C ASN A 274 -4.04 -5.93 6.07
N ILE A 275 -3.99 -5.65 7.38
CA ILE A 275 -5.02 -6.12 8.31
C ILE A 275 -6.30 -5.28 8.24
N GLU A 276 -6.23 -4.09 7.63
CA GLU A 276 -7.28 -3.11 7.32
C GLU A 276 -7.94 -2.47 8.53
N THR A 277 -8.22 -3.22 9.59
CA THR A 277 -8.90 -2.72 10.79
C THR A 277 -8.61 -3.61 12.00
N VAL A 278 -9.03 -3.14 13.17
CA VAL A 278 -8.90 -3.87 14.44
C VAL A 278 -9.70 -5.18 14.48
N ARG A 279 -9.32 -6.11 15.33
CA ARG A 279 -9.89 -7.47 15.46
C ARG A 279 -11.42 -7.50 15.52
N ARG A 280 -12.04 -6.65 16.33
CA ARG A 280 -13.50 -6.60 16.50
C ARG A 280 -14.24 -6.23 15.23
N LEU A 281 -13.65 -5.35 14.41
CA LEU A 281 -14.31 -4.82 13.20
C LEU A 281 -14.11 -5.67 11.95
N GLN A 282 -13.25 -6.69 11.99
CA GLN A 282 -12.91 -7.51 10.81
C GLN A 282 -14.14 -8.02 10.04
N ARG A 283 -15.11 -8.61 10.74
CA ARG A 283 -16.31 -9.19 10.11
C ARG A 283 -17.28 -8.15 9.53
N ILE A 284 -17.16 -6.89 9.98
CA ILE A 284 -17.97 -5.76 9.48
C ILE A 284 -17.29 -5.14 8.26
N VAL A 285 -15.97 -5.05 8.27
CA VAL A 285 -15.17 -4.28 7.31
C VAL A 285 -14.71 -5.15 6.14
N ARG A 286 -14.17 -6.34 6.42
CA ARG A 286 -13.59 -7.24 5.42
C ARG A 286 -14.57 -8.33 4.99
N ASP A 287 -14.27 -8.95 3.86
CA ASP A 287 -14.95 -10.18 3.43
C ASP A 287 -14.76 -11.28 4.49
N PRO A 288 -15.78 -12.13 4.77
CA PRO A 288 -15.66 -13.19 5.77
C PRO A 288 -14.52 -14.20 5.56
N ARG A 289 -13.96 -14.28 4.34
CA ARG A 289 -12.81 -15.13 4.01
C ARG A 289 -11.47 -14.48 4.38
N ALA A 290 -11.46 -13.18 4.67
CA ALA A 290 -10.29 -12.46 5.15
C ALA A 290 -10.29 -12.44 6.68
N GLY A 291 -9.45 -13.26 7.30
CA GLY A 291 -9.37 -13.39 8.75
C GLY A 291 -8.24 -12.58 9.35
N TYR A 292 -8.43 -12.04 10.58
CA TYR A 292 -7.40 -11.30 11.30
C TYR A 292 -6.16 -12.17 11.55
N GLU A 293 -6.35 -13.35 12.15
CA GLU A 293 -5.28 -14.31 12.42
C GLU A 293 -4.61 -14.82 11.13
N GLN A 294 -5.40 -15.00 10.08
CA GLN A 294 -4.90 -15.38 8.77
C GLN A 294 -3.96 -14.32 8.20
N SER A 295 -4.32 -13.04 8.34
CA SER A 295 -3.47 -11.92 7.91
C SER A 295 -2.17 -11.85 8.70
N LEU A 296 -2.23 -12.04 10.03
CA LEU A 296 -1.02 -12.09 10.87
C LEU A 296 -0.14 -13.30 10.48
N SER A 297 -0.73 -14.46 10.26
CA SER A 297 0.00 -15.68 9.85
C SER A 297 0.73 -15.50 8.52
N VAL A 298 0.11 -14.85 7.54
CA VAL A 298 0.70 -14.55 6.23
C VAL A 298 1.91 -13.62 6.38
N LEU A 299 1.78 -12.53 7.13
CA LEU A 299 2.87 -11.59 7.40
C LEU A 299 4.02 -12.25 8.16
N GLN A 300 3.71 -13.02 9.22
CA GLN A 300 4.70 -13.76 10.00
C GLN A 300 5.46 -14.77 9.14
N HIS A 301 4.72 -15.51 8.30
CA HIS A 301 5.35 -16.49 7.42
C HIS A 301 6.27 -15.83 6.39
N ALA A 302 5.87 -14.72 5.79
CA ALA A 302 6.73 -13.96 4.87
C ALA A 302 8.03 -13.50 5.54
N LYS A 303 7.94 -13.08 6.83
CA LYS A 303 9.09 -12.65 7.62
C LYS A 303 10.07 -13.80 7.90
N VAL A 304 9.53 -14.98 8.22
CA VAL A 304 10.33 -16.15 8.64
C VAL A 304 10.89 -16.93 7.45
N CYS A 305 10.13 -17.07 6.35
CA CYS A 305 10.56 -17.90 5.22
C CYS A 305 11.71 -17.29 4.39
N LYS A 306 11.97 -15.98 4.52
CA LYS A 306 13.08 -15.30 3.85
C LYS A 306 13.79 -14.35 4.80
N GLU A 307 15.04 -14.66 5.12
CA GLU A 307 15.88 -13.78 5.96
C GLU A 307 15.98 -12.37 5.37
N GLY A 308 15.84 -11.35 6.21
CA GLY A 308 15.90 -9.94 5.82
C GLY A 308 14.64 -9.42 5.12
N MET A 309 13.56 -10.21 5.00
CA MET A 309 12.31 -9.73 4.44
C MET A 309 11.76 -8.55 5.22
N ILE A 310 11.50 -7.44 4.54
CA ILE A 310 10.77 -6.31 5.10
C ILE A 310 9.28 -6.59 4.95
N THR A 311 8.54 -6.48 6.06
CA THR A 311 7.09 -6.67 6.07
C THR A 311 6.36 -5.38 6.40
N LYS A 312 5.20 -5.18 5.76
CA LYS A 312 4.39 -3.97 5.90
C LYS A 312 2.92 -4.34 6.08
N SER A 313 2.22 -3.56 6.91
CA SER A 313 0.76 -3.65 7.06
C SER A 313 0.12 -2.27 7.17
N SER A 314 -1.20 -2.22 7.06
CA SER A 314 -1.97 -0.99 7.17
C SER A 314 -3.25 -1.17 7.98
N ILE A 315 -3.65 -0.09 8.66
CA ILE A 315 -4.90 0.04 9.41
C ILE A 315 -5.60 1.32 8.96
N MET A 316 -6.86 1.19 8.57
CA MET A 316 -7.75 2.33 8.33
C MET A 316 -8.40 2.75 9.65
N LEU A 317 -8.40 4.06 9.92
CA LEU A 317 -9.03 4.67 11.09
C LEU A 317 -10.33 5.40 10.73
N GLY A 318 -11.23 5.51 11.69
CA GLY A 318 -12.53 6.19 11.54
C GLY A 318 -13.70 5.26 11.22
N LEU A 319 -13.54 3.96 11.47
CA LEU A 319 -14.58 2.93 11.33
C LEU A 319 -15.28 2.59 12.66
N GLY A 320 -14.87 3.23 13.78
CA GLY A 320 -15.42 3.04 15.13
C GLY A 320 -14.58 2.13 16.02
N GLU A 321 -13.32 2.00 15.73
CA GLU A 321 -12.29 1.43 16.60
C GLU A 321 -12.03 2.34 17.80
N THR A 322 -11.61 1.74 18.93
CA THR A 322 -11.11 2.49 20.09
C THR A 322 -9.58 2.58 20.05
N ASP A 323 -9.02 3.51 20.82
CA ASP A 323 -7.56 3.67 20.92
C ASP A 323 -6.88 2.40 21.44
N GLU A 324 -7.51 1.70 22.39
CA GLU A 324 -7.02 0.47 22.96
C GLU A 324 -6.98 -0.65 21.92
N GLU A 325 -8.01 -0.76 21.07
CA GLU A 325 -8.05 -1.73 19.98
C GLU A 325 -6.99 -1.45 18.89
N VAL A 326 -6.71 -0.17 18.62
CA VAL A 326 -5.62 0.20 17.69
C VAL A 326 -4.27 -0.17 18.29
N LYS A 327 -4.04 0.11 19.60
CA LYS A 327 -2.82 -0.30 20.31
C LYS A 327 -2.64 -1.81 20.32
N GLU A 328 -3.71 -2.58 20.57
CA GLU A 328 -3.70 -4.04 20.51
C GLU A 328 -3.29 -4.53 19.11
N ALA A 329 -3.92 -3.99 18.05
CA ALA A 329 -3.58 -4.35 16.69
C ALA A 329 -2.12 -4.01 16.31
N MET A 330 -1.62 -2.86 16.78
CA MET A 330 -0.22 -2.49 16.60
C MET A 330 0.73 -3.42 17.36
N ALA A 331 0.36 -3.82 18.58
CA ALA A 331 1.14 -4.78 19.38
C ALA A 331 1.16 -6.17 18.73
N ASP A 332 0.01 -6.64 18.21
CA ASP A 332 -0.08 -7.91 17.46
C ASP A 332 0.84 -7.92 16.23
N LEU A 333 0.87 -6.82 15.46
CA LEU A 333 1.78 -6.68 14.33
C LEU A 333 3.25 -6.65 14.76
N ARG A 334 3.57 -5.99 15.87
CA ARG A 334 4.96 -6.00 16.41
C ARG A 334 5.37 -7.36 16.94
N ALA A 335 4.44 -8.11 17.55
CA ALA A 335 4.72 -9.45 18.05
C ALA A 335 5.18 -10.44 16.95
N ILE A 336 4.77 -10.20 15.71
CA ILE A 336 5.21 -10.97 14.52
C ILE A 336 6.29 -10.24 13.71
N ASP A 337 6.91 -9.20 14.27
CA ASP A 337 8.02 -8.45 13.72
C ASP A 337 7.72 -7.72 12.39
N VAL A 338 6.52 -7.15 12.24
CA VAL A 338 6.21 -6.27 11.11
C VAL A 338 7.05 -4.99 11.22
N ASP A 339 7.74 -4.63 10.13
CA ASP A 339 8.68 -3.49 10.11
C ASP A 339 7.98 -2.16 9.89
N ILE A 340 7.00 -2.11 8.97
CA ILE A 340 6.38 -0.88 8.49
C ILE A 340 4.88 -0.91 8.75
N LEU A 341 4.37 0.17 9.34
CA LEU A 341 2.93 0.36 9.55
C LEU A 341 2.44 1.63 8.85
N THR A 342 1.32 1.51 8.16
CA THR A 342 0.59 2.63 7.58
C THR A 342 -0.73 2.85 8.34
N LEU A 343 -1.02 4.09 8.74
CA LEU A 343 -2.27 4.49 9.38
C LEU A 343 -2.91 5.61 8.58
N GLY A 344 -4.11 5.38 8.05
CA GLY A 344 -4.82 6.33 7.20
C GLY A 344 -6.28 6.47 7.53
N GLN A 345 -6.90 7.58 7.13
CA GLN A 345 -8.33 7.79 7.30
C GLN A 345 -9.14 6.93 6.33
N TYR A 346 -10.10 6.18 6.83
CA TYR A 346 -11.11 5.59 5.97
C TYR A 346 -11.96 6.69 5.32
N LEU A 347 -12.01 6.68 4.00
CA LEU A 347 -12.85 7.57 3.20
C LEU A 347 -13.90 6.74 2.46
N GLN A 348 -15.17 7.00 2.73
CA GLN A 348 -16.29 6.26 2.14
C GLN A 348 -16.37 6.52 0.61
N PRO A 349 -16.17 5.49 -0.24
CA PRO A 349 -16.22 5.69 -1.69
C PRO A 349 -17.61 6.09 -2.19
N THR A 350 -18.65 5.38 -1.77
CA THR A 350 -20.05 5.69 -2.09
C THR A 350 -20.95 5.47 -0.87
N PRO A 351 -22.18 5.98 -0.86
CA PRO A 351 -23.12 5.74 0.24
C PRO A 351 -23.47 4.26 0.48
N LEU A 352 -23.14 3.38 -0.43
CA LEU A 352 -23.34 1.93 -0.30
C LEU A 352 -22.22 1.22 0.48
N HIS A 353 -21.12 1.92 0.71
CA HIS A 353 -19.99 1.44 1.52
C HIS A 353 -20.19 1.80 3.00
N LEU A 354 -19.24 1.34 3.83
CA LEU A 354 -19.30 1.60 5.27
C LEU A 354 -19.35 3.09 5.59
N THR A 355 -20.18 3.45 6.55
CA THR A 355 -20.28 4.83 7.06
C THR A 355 -19.01 5.21 7.81
N VAL A 356 -18.44 6.37 7.52
CA VAL A 356 -17.39 6.97 8.34
C VAL A 356 -18.00 7.28 9.71
N LYS A 357 -17.40 6.77 10.77
CA LYS A 357 -17.84 7.03 12.16
C LYS A 357 -17.18 8.26 12.74
N GLU A 358 -15.92 8.51 12.34
CA GLU A 358 -15.14 9.63 12.81
C GLU A 358 -14.13 10.05 11.75
N TYR A 359 -13.90 11.35 11.65
CA TYR A 359 -12.73 11.89 10.94
C TYR A 359 -11.64 12.20 11.96
N VAL A 360 -10.63 11.33 11.99
CA VAL A 360 -9.50 11.39 12.92
C VAL A 360 -8.66 12.64 12.62
N THR A 361 -8.31 13.39 13.67
CA THR A 361 -7.57 14.65 13.53
C THR A 361 -6.09 14.42 13.13
N PRO A 362 -5.45 15.38 12.46
CA PRO A 362 -4.01 15.31 12.16
C PRO A 362 -3.14 15.08 13.41
N ASP A 363 -3.48 15.72 14.54
CA ASP A 363 -2.77 15.54 15.82
C ASP A 363 -2.87 14.08 16.32
N LYS A 364 -4.02 13.44 16.12
CA LYS A 364 -4.20 12.04 16.48
C LYS A 364 -3.39 11.11 15.59
N PHE A 365 -3.26 11.42 14.30
CA PHE A 365 -2.36 10.71 13.41
C PHE A 365 -0.88 10.89 13.81
N ALA A 366 -0.48 12.09 14.23
CA ALA A 366 0.85 12.33 14.76
C ALA A 366 1.11 11.49 16.04
N PHE A 367 0.13 11.47 16.97
CA PHE A 367 0.19 10.58 18.14
C PHE A 367 0.41 9.12 17.77
N TRP A 368 -0.33 8.60 16.78
CA TRP A 368 -0.19 7.19 16.34
C TRP A 368 1.17 6.92 15.70
N LYS A 369 1.74 7.90 14.99
CA LYS A 369 3.10 7.79 14.45
C LYS A 369 4.11 7.62 15.59
N ASP A 370 4.11 8.55 16.54
CA ASP A 370 5.03 8.55 17.67
C ASP A 370 4.89 7.27 18.52
N TYR A 371 3.64 6.85 18.76
CA TYR A 371 3.36 5.62 19.48
C TYR A 371 3.93 4.39 18.75
N GLY A 372 3.68 4.27 17.44
CA GLY A 372 4.18 3.16 16.64
C GLY A 372 5.72 3.10 16.61
N GLU A 373 6.38 4.24 16.43
CA GLU A 373 7.84 4.32 16.52
C GLU A 373 8.35 3.92 17.91
N SER A 374 7.65 4.34 18.99
CA SER A 374 8.00 4.01 20.36
C SER A 374 7.93 2.52 20.70
N ILE A 375 7.01 1.77 20.08
CA ILE A 375 6.87 0.32 20.26
C ILE A 375 7.72 -0.51 19.28
N GLY A 376 8.54 0.16 18.46
CA GLY A 376 9.60 -0.46 17.69
C GLY A 376 9.27 -0.78 16.23
N PHE A 377 8.25 -0.17 15.61
CA PHE A 377 8.14 -0.19 14.15
C PHE A 377 9.35 0.55 13.55
N ARG A 378 9.91 -0.01 12.50
CA ARG A 378 11.04 0.59 11.78
C ARG A 378 10.64 1.90 11.09
N TYR A 379 9.40 1.96 10.61
CA TYR A 379 8.81 3.13 9.99
C TYR A 379 7.28 3.14 10.17
N VAL A 380 6.74 4.32 10.48
CA VAL A 380 5.28 4.53 10.58
C VAL A 380 4.87 5.70 9.68
N ALA A 381 4.08 5.39 8.65
CA ALA A 381 3.38 6.40 7.88
C ALA A 381 1.99 6.62 8.49
N SER A 382 1.74 7.80 9.04
CA SER A 382 0.45 8.09 9.68
C SER A 382 -0.04 9.48 9.29
N GLY A 383 -1.23 9.56 8.73
CA GLY A 383 -1.81 10.83 8.31
C GLY A 383 -3.21 10.70 7.70
N PRO A 384 -3.98 11.82 7.70
CA PRO A 384 -5.36 11.82 7.19
C PRO A 384 -5.49 11.43 5.70
N LEU A 385 -4.44 11.66 4.93
CA LEU A 385 -4.38 11.39 3.49
C LEU A 385 -3.41 10.25 3.15
N VAL A 386 -2.85 9.59 4.17
CA VAL A 386 -2.08 8.36 3.96
C VAL A 386 -3.08 7.26 3.59
N ASN A 387 -2.89 6.66 2.42
CA ASN A 387 -3.76 5.58 1.95
C ASN A 387 -3.29 4.22 2.45
N SER A 388 -4.23 3.31 2.70
CA SER A 388 -3.93 1.89 2.94
C SER A 388 -3.29 1.21 1.72
N LEU A 389 -3.36 1.86 0.57
CA LEU A 389 -2.68 1.49 -0.67
C LEU A 389 -1.25 2.08 -0.78
N SER A 390 -0.86 2.88 0.23
CA SER A 390 0.45 3.55 0.26
C SER A 390 1.46 2.75 1.04
#